data_5616e1d07b7a49f0082a8daf0761d45c
#
_entry.id   5616e1d07b7a49f0082a8daf0761d45c
#
_cell.length_a   1.000
_cell.length_b   1.000
_cell.length_c   1.000
_cell.angle_alpha   90.00
_cell.angle_beta   90.00
_cell.angle_gamma   90.00
#
_symmetry.space_group_name_H-M   'P 1'
#
loop_
_entity.id
_entity.type
_entity.pdbx_description
1 polymer ?
#
loop_
_entity_poly.entity_id
_entity_poly.type
_entity_poly.pdbx_seq_one_letter_code
_entity_poly.pdbx_strand_id
1 'polypeptide(L)'
;NVSTPTASSPVAPVASINESGYSKSNYSYIQSNFSLKYDAPWLKGLSFKFQGAYDLTYNFSKILSNPYEVMIMNLPTIESTSLTYYKGTDASGNSISLSESASRGYTFTTQSSVTYDNKFGKHTVGAMFLAETRENKSNALSATGYGLDFIQLDELNQITNKTGNGAEKFPSIGGYSGHTRVAGFVGRVNYNYDDKYYLEASLRHDGSYLFGGMNKRWVTLPGVSAGWRLNNESWFN
;
A
#
# COMPACT_ATOMS: atom_id res chain seq x y z
N ASN A 1 -8.21 -33.57 -35.68
CA ASN A 1 -8.28 -32.97 -34.35
C ASN A 1 -9.05 -31.64 -34.47
N VAL A 2 -10.36 -31.70 -34.38
CA VAL A 2 -11.18 -30.50 -34.24
C VAL A 2 -11.10 -30.14 -32.75
N SER A 3 -10.39 -29.06 -32.42
CA SER A 3 -10.43 -28.47 -31.07
C SER A 3 -11.87 -27.97 -30.85
N THR A 4 -12.57 -28.61 -29.91
CA THR A 4 -13.83 -28.04 -29.39
C THR A 4 -13.50 -26.65 -28.85
N PRO A 5 -14.25 -25.60 -29.27
CA PRO A 5 -14.06 -24.28 -28.66
C PRO A 5 -14.34 -24.43 -27.17
N THR A 6 -13.36 -24.05 -26.33
CA THR A 6 -13.55 -23.91 -24.89
C THR A 6 -14.74 -22.96 -24.69
N ALA A 7 -15.81 -23.47 -24.12
CA ALA A 7 -16.97 -22.68 -23.83
C ALA A 7 -16.52 -21.52 -22.92
N SER A 8 -16.50 -20.30 -23.44
CA SER A 8 -16.36 -19.11 -22.62
C SER A 8 -17.57 -19.10 -21.68
N SER A 9 -17.30 -18.86 -20.39
CA SER A 9 -18.38 -18.74 -19.40
C SER A 9 -19.46 -17.77 -19.92
N PRO A 10 -20.72 -18.16 -19.94
CA PRO A 10 -21.75 -17.29 -20.48
C PRO A 10 -21.93 -16.06 -19.61
N VAL A 11 -21.87 -14.88 -20.21
CA VAL A 11 -22.09 -13.60 -19.53
C VAL A 11 -23.25 -12.87 -20.24
N ALA A 12 -24.28 -12.52 -19.46
CA ALA A 12 -25.33 -11.64 -19.88
C ALA A 12 -25.10 -10.25 -19.25
N PRO A 13 -24.65 -9.22 -20.00
CA PRO A 13 -24.22 -7.95 -19.41
C PRO A 13 -25.32 -7.26 -18.58
N VAL A 14 -26.57 -7.28 -19.00
CA VAL A 14 -27.65 -6.64 -18.25
C VAL A 14 -27.99 -7.42 -16.98
N ALA A 15 -28.03 -8.75 -17.02
CA ALA A 15 -28.24 -9.57 -15.83
C ALA A 15 -27.04 -9.45 -14.86
N SER A 16 -25.81 -9.40 -15.39
CA SER A 16 -24.62 -9.19 -14.58
C SER A 16 -24.66 -7.90 -13.77
N ILE A 17 -25.13 -6.80 -14.37
CA ILE A 17 -25.25 -5.51 -13.67
C ILE A 17 -26.35 -5.54 -12.60
N ASN A 18 -27.48 -6.19 -12.88
CA ASN A 18 -28.66 -6.11 -12.03
C ASN A 18 -28.75 -7.21 -10.97
N GLU A 19 -28.14 -8.38 -11.23
CA GLU A 19 -28.41 -9.59 -10.45
C GLU A 19 -27.16 -10.21 -9.81
N SER A 20 -25.95 -9.87 -10.26
CA SER A 20 -24.71 -10.51 -9.77
C SER A 20 -24.33 -10.17 -8.32
N GLY A 21 -25.07 -9.26 -7.67
CA GLY A 21 -24.77 -8.80 -6.33
C GLY A 21 -24.10 -7.42 -6.30
N TYR A 22 -23.20 -7.19 -5.34
CA TYR A 22 -22.54 -5.89 -5.20
C TYR A 22 -21.15 -6.02 -4.55
N SER A 23 -20.34 -4.99 -4.74
CA SER A 23 -19.09 -4.76 -4.01
C SER A 23 -19.11 -3.36 -3.42
N LYS A 24 -19.02 -3.28 -2.09
CA LYS A 24 -18.98 -2.02 -1.34
C LYS A 24 -17.68 -1.97 -0.55
N SER A 25 -16.95 -0.84 -0.64
CA SER A 25 -15.72 -0.64 0.11
C SER A 25 -15.69 0.76 0.68
N ASN A 26 -15.39 0.86 1.98
CA ASN A 26 -15.20 2.12 2.69
C ASN A 26 -13.75 2.21 3.14
N TYR A 27 -13.04 3.19 2.61
CA TYR A 27 -11.66 3.47 2.96
C TYR A 27 -11.57 4.81 3.71
N SER A 28 -10.94 4.77 4.88
CA SER A 28 -10.65 5.95 5.68
C SER A 28 -9.15 6.10 5.88
N TYR A 29 -8.66 7.31 5.65
CA TYR A 29 -7.26 7.65 5.84
C TYR A 29 -7.18 8.94 6.66
N ILE A 30 -6.49 8.88 7.79
CA ILE A 30 -6.31 10.02 8.70
C ILE A 30 -4.81 10.26 8.82
N GLN A 31 -4.38 11.48 8.46
CA GLN A 31 -3.01 11.92 8.59
C GLN A 31 -2.89 12.97 9.69
N SER A 32 -1.91 12.79 10.56
CA SER A 32 -1.61 13.73 11.63
C SER A 32 -0.12 14.05 11.62
N ASN A 33 0.21 15.33 11.57
CA ASN A 33 1.59 15.80 11.58
C ASN A 33 1.79 16.82 12.71
N PHE A 34 2.92 16.68 13.38
CA PHE A 34 3.42 17.63 14.36
C PHE A 34 4.85 18.02 14.02
N SER A 35 5.18 19.31 14.11
CA SER A 35 6.53 19.80 13.89
C SER A 35 6.86 20.88 14.90
N LEU A 36 8.01 20.73 15.55
CA LEU A 36 8.59 21.72 16.45
C LEU A 36 9.97 22.09 15.96
N LYS A 37 10.22 23.39 15.80
CA LYS A 37 11.54 23.93 15.48
C LYS A 37 11.99 24.88 16.57
N TYR A 38 13.25 24.76 16.98
CA TYR A 38 13.88 25.66 17.93
C TYR A 38 15.20 26.16 17.35
N ASP A 39 15.30 27.46 17.13
CA ASP A 39 16.54 28.12 16.71
C ASP A 39 17.25 28.60 17.97
N ALA A 40 18.48 28.13 18.18
CA ALA A 40 19.23 28.39 19.40
C ALA A 40 19.72 29.86 19.46
N PRO A 41 19.23 30.68 20.39
CA PRO A 41 19.60 32.10 20.45
C PRO A 41 21.04 32.32 20.88
N TRP A 42 21.63 31.35 21.57
CA TRP A 42 23.01 31.39 22.07
C TRP A 42 24.06 30.96 21.05
N LEU A 43 23.68 30.32 19.94
CA LEU A 43 24.60 29.93 18.85
C LEU A 43 23.94 30.20 17.51
N LYS A 44 24.33 31.32 16.86
CA LYS A 44 23.81 31.71 15.56
C LYS A 44 24.04 30.60 14.52
N GLY A 45 22.96 30.20 13.85
CA GLY A 45 23.00 29.17 12.82
C GLY A 45 22.68 27.76 13.33
N LEU A 46 22.53 27.53 14.63
CA LEU A 46 22.14 26.24 15.20
C LEU A 46 20.63 26.16 15.33
N SER A 47 20.04 25.10 14.77
CA SER A 47 18.63 24.80 14.94
C SER A 47 18.38 23.32 15.22
N PHE A 48 17.33 23.07 15.99
CA PHE A 48 16.81 21.74 16.32
C PHE A 48 15.41 21.62 15.71
N LYS A 49 15.11 20.50 15.09
CA LYS A 49 13.77 20.23 14.57
C LYS A 49 13.35 18.83 14.96
N PHE A 50 12.16 18.73 15.50
CA PHE A 50 11.46 17.46 15.73
C PHE A 50 10.19 17.43 14.88
N GLN A 51 9.94 16.31 14.23
CA GLN A 51 8.72 16.05 13.48
C GLN A 51 8.19 14.67 13.85
N GLY A 52 6.89 14.61 14.06
CA GLY A 52 6.15 13.37 14.26
C GLY A 52 4.98 13.30 13.27
N ALA A 53 4.77 12.15 12.67
CA ALA A 53 3.62 11.88 11.83
C ALA A 53 2.97 10.57 12.25
N TYR A 54 1.65 10.56 12.32
CA TYR A 54 0.85 9.39 12.63
C TYR A 54 -0.27 9.27 11.62
N ASP A 55 -0.13 8.28 10.74
CA ASP A 55 -1.06 8.01 9.66
C ASP A 55 -1.86 6.75 9.98
N LEU A 56 -3.18 6.88 10.01
CA LEU A 56 -4.11 5.78 10.23
C LEU A 56 -4.80 5.41 8.93
N THR A 57 -4.92 4.10 8.70
CA THR A 57 -5.72 3.54 7.61
C THR A 57 -6.76 2.57 8.18
N TYR A 58 -7.95 2.67 7.65
CA TYR A 58 -9.03 1.73 7.90
C TYR A 58 -9.75 1.42 6.60
N ASN A 59 -9.98 0.15 6.32
CA ASN A 59 -10.76 -0.29 5.18
C ASN A 59 -11.75 -1.36 5.64
N PHE A 60 -12.99 -1.21 5.21
CA PHE A 60 -14.03 -2.23 5.34
C PHE A 60 -14.61 -2.51 3.95
N SER A 61 -14.67 -3.77 3.57
CA SER A 61 -15.24 -4.20 2.29
C SER A 61 -16.27 -5.30 2.52
N LYS A 62 -17.39 -5.19 1.82
CA LYS A 62 -18.48 -6.16 1.80
C LYS A 62 -18.82 -6.49 0.35
N ILE A 63 -18.75 -7.76 0.00
CA ILE A 63 -18.96 -8.25 -1.36
C ILE A 63 -20.00 -9.36 -1.28
N LEU A 64 -21.13 -9.13 -1.93
CA LEU A 64 -22.14 -10.15 -2.19
C LEU A 64 -21.98 -10.60 -3.63
N SER A 65 -21.76 -11.88 -3.84
CA SER A 65 -21.78 -12.51 -5.17
C SER A 65 -23.02 -13.39 -5.28
N ASN A 66 -23.85 -13.07 -6.23
CA ASN A 66 -25.11 -13.78 -6.49
C ASN A 66 -25.06 -14.37 -7.91
N PRO A 67 -25.10 -15.71 -8.05
CA PRO A 67 -25.24 -16.34 -9.37
C PRO A 67 -26.58 -15.97 -9.99
N TYR A 68 -26.57 -15.68 -11.28
CA TYR A 68 -27.78 -15.37 -12.05
C TYR A 68 -27.98 -16.35 -13.19
N GLU A 69 -29.22 -16.51 -13.61
CA GLU A 69 -29.60 -17.40 -14.74
C GLU A 69 -29.20 -16.79 -16.08
N VAL A 70 -28.69 -17.62 -16.96
CA VAL A 70 -28.38 -17.28 -18.35
C VAL A 70 -28.99 -18.29 -19.30
N MET A 71 -29.39 -17.84 -20.46
CA MET A 71 -29.79 -18.72 -21.58
C MET A 71 -28.56 -19.00 -22.43
N ILE A 72 -28.20 -20.25 -22.53
CA ILE A 72 -27.06 -20.69 -23.33
C ILE A 72 -27.58 -21.28 -24.63
N MET A 73 -27.05 -20.78 -25.73
CA MET A 73 -27.39 -21.25 -27.07
C MET A 73 -26.39 -22.32 -27.50
N ASN A 74 -26.88 -23.48 -27.86
CA ASN A 74 -26.09 -24.48 -28.59
C ASN A 74 -26.09 -24.13 -30.07
N LEU A 75 -24.88 -23.94 -30.60
CA LEU A 75 -24.70 -23.73 -32.05
C LEU A 75 -25.00 -25.01 -32.82
N PRO A 76 -25.58 -24.90 -34.02
CA PRO A 76 -25.78 -26.05 -34.90
C PRO A 76 -24.46 -26.78 -35.15
N THR A 77 -24.50 -28.08 -35.14
CA THR A 77 -23.40 -28.94 -35.58
C THR A 77 -23.69 -29.52 -36.95
N ILE A 78 -22.74 -30.20 -37.57
CA ILE A 78 -22.95 -30.88 -38.88
C ILE A 78 -24.09 -31.91 -38.81
N GLU A 79 -24.35 -32.46 -37.62
CA GLU A 79 -25.36 -33.48 -37.38
C GLU A 79 -26.71 -32.90 -36.90
N SER A 80 -26.73 -31.66 -36.43
CA SER A 80 -27.93 -30.99 -35.93
C SER A 80 -28.04 -29.57 -36.49
N THR A 81 -29.04 -29.29 -37.28
CA THR A 81 -29.35 -27.98 -37.89
C THR A 81 -30.20 -27.10 -36.97
N SER A 82 -30.67 -27.61 -35.85
CA SER A 82 -31.58 -26.91 -34.95
C SER A 82 -30.79 -26.08 -33.90
N LEU A 83 -31.21 -24.82 -33.75
CA LEU A 83 -30.79 -23.99 -32.61
C LEU A 83 -31.55 -24.45 -31.36
N THR A 84 -30.83 -24.82 -30.33
CA THR A 84 -31.41 -25.16 -29.02
C THR A 84 -30.89 -24.24 -27.95
N TYR A 85 -31.72 -23.98 -26.95
CA TYR A 85 -31.40 -23.15 -25.80
C TYR A 85 -31.61 -23.93 -24.54
N TYR A 86 -30.73 -23.76 -23.56
CA TYR A 86 -30.91 -24.29 -22.23
C TYR A 86 -30.56 -23.25 -21.16
N LYS A 87 -31.16 -23.40 -20.00
CA LYS A 87 -30.84 -22.56 -18.84
C LYS A 87 -29.55 -23.03 -18.20
N GLY A 88 -28.70 -22.11 -17.89
CA GLY A 88 -27.46 -22.31 -17.13
C GLY A 88 -27.26 -21.19 -16.09
N THR A 89 -26.26 -21.32 -15.30
CA THR A 89 -25.81 -20.23 -14.42
C THR A 89 -24.56 -19.56 -14.99
N ASP A 90 -24.31 -18.32 -14.56
CA ASP A 90 -23.12 -17.60 -14.92
C ASP A 90 -21.85 -18.29 -14.36
N ALA A 91 -20.68 -17.70 -14.64
CA ALA A 91 -19.37 -18.23 -14.22
C ALA A 91 -19.14 -18.24 -12.71
N SER A 92 -19.94 -17.54 -11.92
CA SER A 92 -19.79 -17.48 -10.44
C SER A 92 -20.23 -18.77 -9.75
N GLY A 93 -20.83 -19.70 -10.49
CA GLY A 93 -21.27 -21.00 -9.98
C GLY A 93 -22.63 -20.97 -9.29
N ASN A 94 -23.01 -22.04 -8.62
CA ASN A 94 -24.36 -22.24 -8.07
C ASN A 94 -24.49 -21.77 -6.59
N SER A 95 -23.61 -20.88 -6.12
CA SER A 95 -23.62 -20.53 -4.70
C SER A 95 -23.56 -19.02 -4.49
N ILE A 96 -24.56 -18.49 -3.82
CA ILE A 96 -24.46 -17.15 -3.24
C ILE A 96 -23.30 -17.15 -2.25
N SER A 97 -22.47 -16.12 -2.30
CA SER A 97 -21.40 -15.93 -1.32
C SER A 97 -21.39 -14.49 -0.79
N LEU A 98 -21.17 -14.37 0.50
CA LEU A 98 -20.96 -13.10 1.19
C LEU A 98 -19.56 -13.06 1.78
N SER A 99 -18.80 -12.05 1.38
CA SER A 99 -17.45 -11.82 1.89
C SER A 99 -17.38 -10.48 2.59
N GLU A 100 -16.89 -10.49 3.81
CA GLU A 100 -16.58 -9.28 4.56
C GLU A 100 -15.11 -9.28 4.95
N SER A 101 -14.47 -8.12 4.81
CA SER A 101 -13.10 -7.92 5.25
C SER A 101 -12.94 -6.57 5.92
N ALA A 102 -12.17 -6.58 7.00
CA ALA A 102 -11.77 -5.38 7.72
C ALA A 102 -10.25 -5.35 7.83
N SER A 103 -9.65 -4.23 7.48
CA SER A 103 -8.23 -4.01 7.70
C SER A 103 -8.00 -2.66 8.35
N ARG A 104 -7.02 -2.61 9.24
CA ARG A 104 -6.55 -1.39 9.88
C ARG A 104 -5.05 -1.38 9.94
N GLY A 105 -4.47 -0.20 9.82
CA GLY A 105 -3.03 -0.03 9.95
C GLY A 105 -2.69 1.36 10.46
N TYR A 106 -1.45 1.51 10.92
CA TYR A 106 -0.87 2.81 11.17
C TYR A 106 0.58 2.85 10.70
N THR A 107 1.01 4.04 10.31
CA THR A 107 2.41 4.38 10.12
C THR A 107 2.77 5.49 11.10
N PHE A 108 3.74 5.23 11.96
CA PHE A 108 4.28 6.23 12.87
C PHE A 108 5.70 6.57 12.44
N THR A 109 5.94 7.84 12.11
CA THR A 109 7.25 8.34 11.68
C THR A 109 7.70 9.42 12.65
N THR A 110 8.95 9.33 13.09
CA THR A 110 9.59 10.42 13.85
C THR A 110 10.90 10.81 13.18
N GLN A 111 11.16 12.11 13.16
CA GLN A 111 12.42 12.68 12.68
C GLN A 111 12.91 13.71 13.68
N SER A 112 14.16 13.58 14.06
CA SER A 112 14.87 14.57 14.90
C SER A 112 16.10 15.04 14.14
N SER A 113 16.25 16.33 13.95
CA SER A 113 17.42 16.88 13.27
C SER A 113 18.03 18.03 14.02
N VAL A 114 19.34 18.11 13.89
CA VAL A 114 20.16 19.25 14.34
C VAL A 114 20.85 19.76 13.10
N THR A 115 20.74 21.06 12.84
CA THR A 115 21.42 21.72 11.72
C THR A 115 22.22 22.92 12.24
N TYR A 116 23.37 23.10 11.65
CA TYR A 116 24.22 24.26 11.90
C TYR A 116 24.63 24.86 10.55
N ASP A 117 24.33 26.13 10.33
CA ASP A 117 24.70 26.86 9.14
C ASP A 117 25.27 28.23 9.53
N ASN A 118 26.52 28.48 9.15
CA ASN A 118 27.16 29.77 9.45
C ASN A 118 28.17 30.17 8.38
N LYS A 119 28.41 31.48 8.29
CA LYS A 119 29.37 32.09 7.37
C LYS A 119 30.42 32.89 8.14
N PHE A 120 31.69 32.55 7.91
CA PHE A 120 32.87 33.17 8.49
C PHE A 120 33.73 33.78 7.40
N GLY A 121 33.50 35.05 7.08
CA GLY A 121 34.18 35.71 5.96
C GLY A 121 33.87 35.00 4.64
N LYS A 122 34.88 34.38 4.02
CA LYS A 122 34.76 33.64 2.75
C LYS A 122 34.35 32.16 2.96
N HIS A 123 34.28 31.68 4.18
CA HIS A 123 34.00 30.30 4.50
C HIS A 123 32.52 30.16 4.92
N THR A 124 31.78 29.33 4.24
CA THR A 124 30.42 28.93 4.63
C THR A 124 30.44 27.45 5.01
N VAL A 125 29.95 27.13 6.19
CA VAL A 125 29.92 25.78 6.73
C VAL A 125 28.47 25.44 7.05
N GLY A 126 27.99 24.30 6.56
CA GLY A 126 26.74 23.68 6.95
C GLY A 126 26.99 22.28 7.51
N ALA A 127 26.31 21.93 8.57
CA ALA A 127 26.32 20.59 9.13
C ALA A 127 24.90 20.17 9.51
N MET A 128 24.57 18.91 9.27
CA MET A 128 23.27 18.34 9.64
C MET A 128 23.47 16.95 10.21
N PHE A 129 22.75 16.67 11.28
CA PHE A 129 22.52 15.32 11.76
C PHE A 129 21.01 15.07 11.82
N LEU A 130 20.56 13.95 11.28
CA LEU A 130 19.16 13.52 11.27
C LEU A 130 19.08 12.09 11.82
N ALA A 131 18.15 11.86 12.72
CA ALA A 131 17.69 10.54 13.13
C ALA A 131 16.23 10.37 12.73
N GLU A 132 15.92 9.29 12.02
CA GLU A 132 14.58 8.96 11.56
C GLU A 132 14.20 7.57 12.05
N THR A 133 12.93 7.41 12.48
CA THR A 133 12.33 6.09 12.69
C THR A 133 10.98 6.03 12.02
N ARG A 134 10.65 4.85 11.47
CA ARG A 134 9.33 4.56 10.93
C ARG A 134 8.88 3.20 11.40
N GLU A 135 7.70 3.15 12.00
CA GLU A 135 7.00 1.93 12.36
C GLU A 135 5.72 1.83 11.54
N ASN A 136 5.52 0.68 10.91
CA ASN A 136 4.29 0.34 10.21
C ASN A 136 3.70 -0.91 10.84
N LYS A 137 2.42 -0.84 11.18
CA LYS A 137 1.67 -1.97 11.74
C LYS A 137 0.34 -2.10 11.04
N SER A 138 -0.01 -3.33 10.68
CA SER A 138 -1.27 -3.63 10.00
C SER A 138 -1.88 -4.90 10.55
N ASN A 139 -3.21 -4.95 10.54
CA ASN A 139 -3.99 -6.14 10.86
C ASN A 139 -5.15 -6.23 9.87
N ALA A 140 -5.47 -7.42 9.44
CA ALA A 140 -6.64 -7.68 8.62
C ALA A 140 -7.36 -8.94 9.11
N LEU A 141 -8.67 -8.93 8.92
CA LEU A 141 -9.57 -10.05 9.15
C LEU A 141 -10.49 -10.14 7.93
N SER A 142 -10.77 -11.36 7.49
CA SER A 142 -11.75 -11.62 6.44
C SER A 142 -12.54 -12.88 6.74
N ALA A 143 -13.79 -12.86 6.32
CA ALA A 143 -14.66 -14.03 6.37
C ALA A 143 -15.47 -14.08 5.07
N THR A 144 -15.61 -15.28 4.49
CA THR A 144 -16.47 -15.55 3.33
C THR A 144 -17.36 -16.70 3.65
N GLY A 145 -18.64 -16.50 3.58
CA GLY A 145 -19.65 -17.52 3.78
C GLY A 145 -20.44 -17.79 2.52
N TYR A 146 -21.15 -18.91 2.51
CA TYR A 146 -21.87 -19.43 1.35
C TYR A 146 -23.31 -19.79 1.72
N GLY A 147 -24.21 -19.47 0.78
CA GLY A 147 -25.65 -19.70 0.95
C GLY A 147 -26.31 -18.62 1.80
N LEU A 148 -27.31 -17.98 1.23
CA LEU A 148 -28.21 -17.06 1.91
C LEU A 148 -29.63 -17.44 1.48
N ASP A 149 -30.55 -17.59 2.44
CA ASP A 149 -31.95 -17.85 2.13
C ASP A 149 -32.66 -16.59 1.58
N PHE A 150 -32.21 -15.43 2.07
CA PHE A 150 -32.74 -14.14 1.68
C PHE A 150 -31.58 -13.16 1.38
N ILE A 151 -31.46 -12.74 0.14
CA ILE A 151 -30.43 -11.78 -0.31
C ILE A 151 -30.49 -10.43 0.43
N GLN A 152 -31.69 -10.04 0.89
CA GLN A 152 -31.91 -8.79 1.63
C GLN A 152 -31.35 -8.84 3.06
N LEU A 153 -31.08 -10.05 3.57
CA LEU A 153 -30.45 -10.29 4.89
C LEU A 153 -28.98 -10.67 4.68
N ASP A 154 -28.23 -9.79 4.03
CA ASP A 154 -26.85 -9.99 3.64
C ASP A 154 -25.84 -9.83 4.81
N GLU A 155 -26.06 -10.61 5.86
CA GLU A 155 -25.18 -10.65 7.04
C GLU A 155 -24.49 -12.00 7.22
N LEU A 156 -23.23 -12.00 7.68
CA LEU A 156 -22.45 -13.23 7.85
C LEU A 156 -23.10 -14.24 8.81
N ASN A 157 -23.92 -13.80 9.75
CA ASN A 157 -24.68 -14.67 10.66
C ASN A 157 -25.91 -15.32 10.02
N GLN A 158 -26.26 -14.93 8.79
CA GLN A 158 -27.39 -15.51 8.02
C GLN A 158 -26.93 -16.56 7.01
N ILE A 159 -25.64 -16.88 6.98
CA ILE A 159 -25.10 -17.89 6.07
C ILE A 159 -25.60 -19.28 6.44
N THR A 160 -26.03 -20.02 5.45
CA THR A 160 -26.56 -21.38 5.64
C THR A 160 -25.49 -22.47 5.50
N ASN A 161 -24.29 -22.14 5.03
CA ASN A 161 -23.22 -23.08 4.67
C ASN A 161 -23.59 -24.09 3.59
N LYS A 162 -24.52 -23.71 2.70
CA LYS A 162 -25.00 -24.54 1.61
C LYS A 162 -24.76 -23.86 0.26
N THR A 163 -24.47 -24.68 -0.72
CA THR A 163 -24.45 -24.26 -2.12
C THR A 163 -25.85 -24.29 -2.69
N GLY A 164 -26.07 -23.70 -3.87
CA GLY A 164 -27.38 -23.70 -4.53
C GLY A 164 -27.91 -25.09 -4.89
N ASN A 165 -27.05 -26.10 -4.94
CA ASN A 165 -27.44 -27.52 -5.12
C ASN A 165 -27.57 -28.28 -3.78
N GLY A 166 -27.52 -27.57 -2.64
CA GLY A 166 -27.71 -28.16 -1.31
C GLY A 166 -26.45 -28.80 -0.70
N ALA A 167 -25.32 -28.82 -1.39
CA ALA A 167 -24.08 -29.37 -0.82
C ALA A 167 -23.52 -28.43 0.26
N GLU A 168 -22.93 -29.01 1.30
CA GLU A 168 -22.26 -28.22 2.36
C GLU A 168 -21.02 -27.54 1.84
N LYS A 169 -20.84 -26.28 2.22
CA LYS A 169 -19.65 -25.49 1.92
C LYS A 169 -19.29 -24.59 3.11
N PHE A 170 -18.25 -24.96 3.83
CA PHE A 170 -17.84 -24.27 5.03
C PHE A 170 -17.31 -22.86 4.74
N PRO A 171 -17.51 -21.92 5.66
CA PRO A 171 -16.94 -20.57 5.55
C PRO A 171 -15.42 -20.58 5.48
N SER A 172 -14.87 -19.66 4.73
CA SER A 172 -13.43 -19.35 4.75
C SER A 172 -13.18 -18.18 5.68
N ILE A 173 -12.27 -18.37 6.64
CA ILE A 173 -11.88 -17.32 7.59
C ILE A 173 -10.38 -17.11 7.43
N GLY A 174 -9.96 -15.84 7.30
CA GLY A 174 -8.58 -15.45 7.15
C GLY A 174 -8.24 -14.23 8.00
N GLY A 175 -6.96 -14.07 8.28
CA GLY A 175 -6.45 -12.91 8.97
C GLY A 175 -4.93 -12.88 8.97
N TYR A 176 -4.37 -11.69 9.05
CA TYR A 176 -2.93 -11.52 9.18
C TYR A 176 -2.58 -10.27 9.99
N SER A 177 -1.36 -10.25 10.51
CA SER A 177 -0.76 -9.09 11.14
C SER A 177 0.59 -8.82 10.50
N GLY A 178 0.82 -7.56 10.13
CA GLY A 178 2.10 -7.08 9.61
C GLY A 178 2.73 -6.10 10.59
N HIS A 179 4.06 -6.15 10.74
CA HIS A 179 4.81 -5.21 11.54
C HIS A 179 6.19 -5.00 10.93
N THR A 180 6.52 -3.75 10.61
CA THR A 180 7.84 -3.39 10.10
C THR A 180 8.37 -2.18 10.84
N ARG A 181 9.69 -2.14 11.03
CA ARG A 181 10.41 -1.01 11.62
C ARG A 181 11.66 -0.74 10.81
N VAL A 182 11.89 0.54 10.55
CA VAL A 182 13.12 1.03 9.94
C VAL A 182 13.63 2.21 10.78
N ALA A 183 14.95 2.33 10.84
CA ALA A 183 15.60 3.47 11.48
C ALA A 183 16.78 3.90 10.61
N GLY A 184 17.03 5.20 10.56
CA GLY A 184 18.11 5.76 9.77
C GLY A 184 18.75 6.94 10.50
N PHE A 185 20.08 7.06 10.34
CA PHE A 185 20.86 8.19 10.77
C PHE A 185 21.55 8.79 9.57
N VAL A 186 21.51 10.11 9.45
CA VAL A 186 22.18 10.85 8.37
C VAL A 186 23.04 11.94 8.97
N GLY A 187 24.32 11.91 8.65
CA GLY A 187 25.24 13.01 8.89
C GLY A 187 25.61 13.65 7.55
N ARG A 188 25.63 14.98 7.46
CA ARG A 188 26.05 15.73 6.28
C ARG A 188 26.85 16.95 6.71
N VAL A 189 27.93 17.22 6.01
CA VAL A 189 28.73 18.44 6.15
C VAL A 189 28.91 19.05 4.78
N ASN A 190 28.60 20.33 4.66
CA ASN A 190 28.79 21.14 3.47
C ASN A 190 29.81 22.23 3.78
N TYR A 191 30.73 22.44 2.86
CA TYR A 191 31.70 23.52 2.93
C TYR A 191 31.72 24.28 1.60
N ASN A 192 31.71 25.59 1.69
CA ASN A 192 31.83 26.48 0.53
C ASN A 192 32.87 27.56 0.84
N TYR A 193 33.82 27.73 -0.04
CA TYR A 193 34.81 28.77 0.03
C TYR A 193 34.60 29.80 -1.09
N ASP A 194 34.38 31.07 -0.71
CA ASP A 194 34.26 32.27 -1.56
C ASP A 194 33.22 32.14 -2.68
N ASP A 195 32.17 31.29 -2.47
CA ASP A 195 31.16 30.90 -3.46
C ASP A 195 31.75 30.32 -4.77
N LYS A 196 32.98 29.78 -4.70
CA LYS A 196 33.73 29.16 -5.78
C LYS A 196 33.89 27.66 -5.63
N TYR A 197 34.32 27.21 -4.49
CA TYR A 197 34.67 25.82 -4.22
C TYR A 197 33.70 25.23 -3.23
N TYR A 198 33.09 24.13 -3.62
CA TYR A 198 32.08 23.43 -2.84
C TYR A 198 32.55 22.01 -2.54
N LEU A 199 32.38 21.60 -1.30
CA LEU A 199 32.64 20.23 -0.85
C LEU A 199 31.46 19.76 0.00
N GLU A 200 30.95 18.59 -0.27
CA GLU A 200 29.95 17.91 0.58
C GLU A 200 30.44 16.51 0.94
N ALA A 201 30.28 16.16 2.21
CA ALA A 201 30.44 14.79 2.68
C ALA A 201 29.18 14.37 3.42
N SER A 202 28.69 13.16 3.15
CA SER A 202 27.53 12.60 3.81
C SER A 202 27.75 11.14 4.18
N LEU A 203 27.12 10.74 5.28
CA LEU A 203 27.09 9.36 5.76
C LEU A 203 25.65 9.02 6.14
N ARG A 204 25.11 7.96 5.55
CA ARG A 204 23.81 7.43 5.90
C ARG A 204 23.97 6.02 6.47
N HIS A 205 23.32 5.76 7.61
CA HIS A 205 23.33 4.48 8.30
C HIS A 205 21.90 4.03 8.52
N ASP A 206 21.45 3.04 7.73
CA ASP A 206 20.05 2.60 7.69
C ASP A 206 19.92 1.18 8.21
N GLY A 207 18.91 0.97 9.04
CA GLY A 207 18.56 -0.33 9.58
C GLY A 207 17.11 -0.71 9.31
N SER A 208 16.88 -1.98 9.03
CA SER A 208 15.55 -2.54 8.84
C SER A 208 15.36 -3.84 9.61
N TYR A 209 14.19 -3.94 10.23
CA TYR A 209 13.74 -5.17 10.90
C TYR A 209 13.61 -6.36 9.95
N LEU A 210 13.32 -6.10 8.66
CA LEU A 210 13.09 -7.13 7.65
C LEU A 210 14.37 -7.87 7.24
N PHE A 211 15.55 -7.28 7.46
CA PHE A 211 16.80 -7.97 7.16
C PHE A 211 17.13 -9.00 8.24
N GLY A 212 17.20 -10.26 7.85
CA GLY A 212 17.47 -11.38 8.74
C GLY A 212 18.90 -11.41 9.27
N GLY A 213 19.06 -11.78 10.55
CA GLY A 213 20.35 -11.93 11.23
C GLY A 213 20.84 -10.67 11.93
N MET A 214 21.34 -10.81 13.17
CA MET A 214 21.68 -9.68 14.02
C MET A 214 22.76 -8.75 13.44
N ASN A 215 23.65 -9.25 12.60
CA ASN A 215 24.79 -8.49 12.06
C ASN A 215 24.56 -7.91 10.65
N LYS A 216 23.38 -8.09 10.05
CA LYS A 216 23.07 -7.67 8.67
C LYS A 216 21.90 -6.69 8.58
N ARG A 217 21.42 -6.18 9.71
CA ARG A 217 20.26 -5.27 9.73
C ARG A 217 20.59 -3.84 9.34
N TRP A 218 21.86 -3.49 9.36
CA TRP A 218 22.34 -2.13 9.13
C TRP A 218 23.23 -2.07 7.90
N VAL A 219 23.10 -0.98 7.15
CA VAL A 219 23.96 -0.65 6.00
C VAL A 219 24.44 0.78 6.15
N THR A 220 25.69 1.00 5.78
CA THR A 220 26.32 2.34 5.81
C THR A 220 26.64 2.77 4.38
N LEU A 221 26.20 3.97 4.00
CA LEU A 221 26.31 4.54 2.68
C LEU A 221 27.04 5.88 2.77
N PRO A 222 28.35 5.94 2.50
CA PRO A 222 29.07 7.19 2.40
C PRO A 222 28.85 7.86 1.05
N GLY A 223 28.88 9.19 1.05
CA GLY A 223 28.81 10.01 -0.16
C GLY A 223 29.75 11.21 -0.03
N VAL A 224 30.46 11.54 -1.11
CA VAL A 224 31.29 12.74 -1.20
C VAL A 224 31.04 13.38 -2.56
N SER A 225 30.93 14.72 -2.57
CA SER A 225 30.84 15.50 -3.79
C SER A 225 31.69 16.76 -3.70
N ALA A 226 32.19 17.22 -4.84
CA ALA A 226 32.93 18.48 -4.95
C ALA A 226 32.44 19.25 -6.18
N GLY A 227 32.41 20.56 -6.08
CA GLY A 227 32.01 21.47 -7.14
C GLY A 227 32.90 22.68 -7.24
N TRP A 228 33.06 23.18 -8.45
CA TRP A 228 33.80 24.40 -8.74
C TRP A 228 32.96 25.32 -9.62
N ARG A 229 32.74 26.56 -9.17
CA ARG A 229 32.02 27.58 -9.91
C ARG A 229 33.01 28.47 -10.68
N LEU A 230 33.25 28.14 -11.94
CA LEU A 230 34.24 28.82 -12.80
C LEU A 230 33.91 30.29 -13.05
N ASN A 231 32.63 30.64 -13.18
CA ASN A 231 32.20 32.01 -13.47
C ASN A 231 32.46 33.01 -12.30
N ASN A 232 32.85 32.54 -11.15
CA ASN A 232 33.24 33.39 -10.02
C ASN A 232 34.78 33.60 -9.94
N GLU A 233 35.53 32.99 -10.85
CA GLU A 233 36.97 33.20 -10.92
C GLU A 233 37.30 34.50 -11.65
N SER A 234 38.33 35.21 -11.17
CA SER A 234 38.74 36.54 -11.71
C SER A 234 39.24 36.49 -13.14
N TRP A 235 39.61 35.31 -13.63
CA TRP A 235 40.14 35.09 -14.98
C TRP A 235 39.10 34.61 -15.99
N PHE A 236 37.88 34.31 -15.52
CA PHE A 236 36.81 33.72 -16.35
C PHE A 236 35.97 34.79 -17.08
N ASN A 237 36.15 36.08 -16.83
CA ASN A 237 35.41 37.19 -17.44
C ASN A 237 35.96 37.53 -18.85
#